data_26a20dfeb5b3fc3ff82686c8f3c40ab2
#
_entry.id   26a20dfeb5b3fc3ff82686c8f3c40ab2
#
_cell.length_a   1.000
_cell.length_b   1.000
_cell.length_c   1.000
_cell.angle_alpha   90.00
_cell.angle_beta   90.00
_cell.angle_gamma   90.00
#
_symmetry.space_group_name_H-M   'P 1'
#
loop_
_entity.id
_entity.type
_entity.pdbx_description
1 polymer ?
#
loop_
_entity_poly.entity_id
_entity_poly.type
_entity_poly.pdbx_seq_one_letter_code
_entity_poly.pdbx_strand_id
1 'polypeptide(L)'
;PVIGKAGSPSETALLYILASPVGDYFKAGSPVKILVETEHIRCAPHMGRVKCGGNYASALQTVVRAREQYGANQVLFCPNGDVQETGASNFALINGNEIITKPLTEEFLHGVTRDSVLRVAADLGYKVSERNFTVAELQAAAENGAEAILTGTAAVVSPVTSLVINGKEVVLQSQERGTAIRKAITDIQYGLAEDRYGWLVPVPER
;
A
#
# COMPACT_ATOMS: atom_id res chain seq x y z
N PRO A 1 -13.36 3.92 27.03
CA PRO A 1 -14.69 3.53 26.52
C PRO A 1 -15.61 3.19 27.69
N VAL A 2 -16.83 3.66 27.62
CA VAL A 2 -17.85 3.28 28.60
C VAL A 2 -18.43 1.95 28.17
N ILE A 3 -18.19 0.89 28.96
CA ILE A 3 -18.73 -0.45 28.69
C ILE A 3 -20.25 -0.41 28.76
N GLY A 4 -20.93 -0.96 27.77
CA GLY A 4 -22.39 -1.06 27.70
C GLY A 4 -23.11 0.00 26.88
N LYS A 5 -22.39 0.94 26.24
CA LYS A 5 -22.96 1.96 25.34
C LYS A 5 -22.51 1.72 23.90
N ALA A 6 -22.94 0.64 23.28
CA ALA A 6 -22.50 0.24 21.93
C ALA A 6 -22.83 1.26 20.82
N GLY A 7 -23.84 2.10 20.99
CA GLY A 7 -24.28 3.06 19.99
C GLY A 7 -23.88 4.52 20.26
N SER A 8 -23.03 4.79 21.24
CA SER A 8 -22.64 6.16 21.60
C SER A 8 -21.11 6.32 21.60
N PRO A 9 -20.58 7.44 21.09
CA PRO A 9 -19.16 7.72 21.20
C PRO A 9 -18.78 7.97 22.67
N SER A 10 -17.51 7.73 23.01
CA SER A 10 -16.97 8.09 24.32
C SER A 10 -16.82 9.61 24.43
N GLU A 11 -17.13 10.16 25.61
CA GLU A 11 -16.95 11.59 25.91
C GLU A 11 -15.49 11.93 26.21
N THR A 12 -14.65 10.91 26.46
CA THR A 12 -13.23 11.07 26.77
C THR A 12 -12.39 10.19 25.85
N ALA A 13 -11.16 10.62 25.57
CA ALA A 13 -10.21 9.86 24.81
C ALA A 13 -8.85 9.81 25.52
N LEU A 14 -8.11 8.72 25.31
CA LEU A 14 -6.74 8.58 25.75
C LEU A 14 -5.85 8.49 24.52
N LEU A 15 -4.87 9.39 24.41
CA LEU A 15 -3.78 9.28 23.45
C LEU A 15 -2.58 8.67 24.16
N TYR A 16 -2.06 7.58 23.62
CA TYR A 16 -0.76 7.05 24.04
C TYR A 16 0.14 6.85 22.81
N ILE A 17 1.44 7.03 23.01
CA ILE A 17 2.47 6.85 21.99
C ILE A 17 3.40 5.75 22.46
N LEU A 18 3.48 4.66 21.68
CA LEU A 18 4.38 3.54 21.94
C LEU A 18 5.50 3.53 20.90
N ALA A 19 6.73 3.66 21.34
CA ALA A 19 7.91 3.46 20.50
C ALA A 19 8.50 2.07 20.76
N SER A 20 8.66 1.29 19.70
CA SER A 20 9.20 -0.07 19.78
C SER A 20 10.20 -0.30 18.64
N PRO A 21 11.36 -0.93 18.91
CA PRO A 21 12.26 -1.36 17.85
C PRO A 21 11.57 -2.43 16.99
N VAL A 22 11.66 -2.28 15.68
CA VAL A 22 11.09 -3.22 14.72
C VAL A 22 12.11 -3.54 13.64
N GLY A 23 12.01 -4.75 13.06
CA GLY A 23 12.75 -5.12 11.86
C GLY A 23 11.99 -4.75 10.58
N ASP A 24 12.53 -5.17 9.44
CA ASP A 24 11.88 -4.97 8.15
C ASP A 24 10.51 -5.66 8.11
N TYR A 25 9.51 -4.95 7.60
CA TYR A 25 8.14 -5.47 7.45
C TYR A 25 8.07 -6.67 6.49
N PHE A 26 8.78 -6.58 5.36
CA PHE A 26 9.12 -7.70 4.52
C PHE A 26 10.62 -7.94 4.60
N LYS A 27 11.06 -9.19 4.74
CA LYS A 27 12.49 -9.50 4.69
C LYS A 27 13.06 -8.98 3.37
N ALA A 28 14.19 -8.32 3.42
CA ALA A 28 14.88 -7.84 2.22
C ALA A 28 15.06 -9.00 1.21
N GLY A 29 14.64 -8.77 -0.04
CA GLY A 29 14.70 -9.76 -1.10
C GLY A 29 13.64 -10.87 -1.06
N SER A 30 12.73 -10.86 -0.09
CA SER A 30 11.61 -11.82 -0.10
C SER A 30 10.59 -11.45 -1.18
N PRO A 31 10.06 -12.44 -1.92
CA PRO A 31 9.05 -12.18 -2.93
C PRO A 31 7.76 -11.64 -2.29
N VAL A 32 7.17 -10.65 -2.92
CA VAL A 32 5.85 -10.10 -2.54
C VAL A 32 4.84 -10.54 -3.59
N LYS A 33 4.11 -11.60 -3.27
CA LYS A 33 3.02 -12.14 -4.07
C LYS A 33 1.69 -11.58 -3.59
N ILE A 34 0.84 -11.15 -4.51
CA ILE A 34 -0.47 -10.54 -4.21
C ILE A 34 -1.59 -11.33 -4.88
N LEU A 35 -2.62 -11.70 -4.11
CA LEU A 35 -3.89 -12.17 -4.68
C LEU A 35 -4.74 -10.96 -5.09
N VAL A 36 -5.23 -10.94 -6.32
CA VAL A 36 -6.24 -9.99 -6.79
C VAL A 36 -7.62 -10.55 -6.46
N GLU A 37 -8.35 -9.85 -5.59
CA GLU A 37 -9.66 -10.23 -5.08
C GLU A 37 -10.75 -9.32 -5.65
N THR A 38 -11.69 -9.88 -6.38
CA THR A 38 -12.74 -9.11 -7.08
C THR A 38 -14.14 -9.24 -6.48
N GLU A 39 -14.35 -10.19 -5.56
CA GLU A 39 -15.66 -10.47 -4.97
C GLU A 39 -15.88 -9.74 -3.64
N HIS A 40 -14.80 -9.58 -2.84
CA HIS A 40 -14.88 -8.99 -1.53
C HIS A 40 -14.33 -7.56 -1.52
N ILE A 41 -14.92 -6.75 -0.64
CA ILE A 41 -14.40 -5.41 -0.31
C ILE A 41 -13.49 -5.48 0.92
N ARG A 42 -12.52 -4.56 1.00
CA ARG A 42 -11.59 -4.49 2.14
C ARG A 42 -12.29 -4.12 3.45
N CYS A 43 -13.20 -3.17 3.38
CA CYS A 43 -13.95 -2.63 4.52
C CYS A 43 -15.22 -1.94 4.01
N ALA A 44 -16.09 -1.51 4.91
CA ALA A 44 -17.25 -0.70 4.53
C ALA A 44 -16.81 0.56 3.76
N PRO A 45 -17.45 0.92 2.65
CA PRO A 45 -16.97 1.97 1.73
C PRO A 45 -16.71 3.32 2.42
N HIS A 46 -17.54 3.73 3.36
CA HIS A 46 -17.39 4.99 4.10
C HIS A 46 -16.37 4.93 5.26
N MET A 47 -15.76 3.76 5.52
CA MET A 47 -14.80 3.55 6.61
C MET A 47 -13.35 3.46 6.13
N GLY A 48 -13.09 3.46 4.83
CA GLY A 48 -11.76 3.21 4.28
C GLY A 48 -10.70 4.19 4.75
N ARG A 49 -11.05 5.46 4.92
CA ARG A 49 -10.15 6.51 5.43
C ARG A 49 -9.74 6.34 6.89
N VAL A 50 -10.53 5.60 7.67
CA VAL A 50 -10.30 5.45 9.10
C VAL A 50 -9.30 4.32 9.35
N LYS A 51 -8.18 4.62 10.01
CA LYS A 51 -7.17 3.62 10.39
C LYS A 51 -7.58 2.92 11.69
N CYS A 52 -8.61 2.07 11.61
CA CYS A 52 -9.15 1.34 12.77
C CYS A 52 -9.00 -0.17 12.63
N GLY A 53 -8.93 -0.87 13.76
CA GLY A 53 -8.76 -2.33 13.79
C GLY A 53 -9.88 -3.10 13.08
N GLY A 54 -11.10 -2.57 13.04
CA GLY A 54 -12.24 -3.17 12.34
C GLY A 54 -12.00 -3.35 10.84
N ASN A 55 -11.36 -2.38 10.17
CA ASN A 55 -11.03 -2.46 8.74
C ASN A 55 -10.02 -3.59 8.47
N TYR A 56 -9.03 -3.77 9.35
CA TYR A 56 -8.08 -4.87 9.23
C TYR A 56 -8.73 -6.22 9.52
N ALA A 57 -9.60 -6.28 10.51
CA ALA A 57 -10.33 -7.50 10.86
C ALA A 57 -11.25 -7.97 9.72
N SER A 58 -11.92 -7.04 9.01
CA SER A 58 -12.78 -7.40 7.88
C SER A 58 -12.02 -8.02 6.71
N ALA A 59 -10.78 -7.59 6.49
CA ALA A 59 -9.92 -8.14 5.44
C ALA A 59 -9.22 -9.46 5.82
N LEU A 60 -9.15 -9.79 7.12
CA LEU A 60 -8.27 -10.83 7.65
C LEU A 60 -8.56 -12.22 7.07
N GLN A 61 -9.84 -12.61 6.97
CA GLN A 61 -10.21 -13.93 6.43
C GLN A 61 -9.71 -14.11 5.00
N THR A 62 -9.88 -13.10 4.16
CA THR A 62 -9.43 -13.13 2.77
C THR A 62 -7.89 -13.19 2.68
N VAL A 63 -7.19 -12.47 3.56
CA VAL A 63 -5.71 -12.52 3.63
C VAL A 63 -5.20 -13.90 4.07
N VAL A 64 -5.85 -14.53 5.05
CA VAL A 64 -5.50 -15.91 5.50
C VAL A 64 -5.72 -16.89 4.37
N ARG A 65 -6.88 -16.85 3.71
CA ARG A 65 -7.19 -17.70 2.55
C ARG A 65 -6.16 -17.52 1.42
N ALA A 66 -5.79 -16.29 1.11
CA ALA A 66 -4.81 -15.98 0.06
C ALA A 66 -3.44 -16.60 0.37
N ARG A 67 -3.02 -16.57 1.63
CA ARG A 67 -1.78 -17.19 2.08
C ARG A 67 -1.84 -18.71 1.97
N GLU A 68 -2.90 -19.33 2.44
CA GLU A 68 -3.04 -20.81 2.48
C GLU A 68 -3.19 -21.40 1.08
N GLN A 69 -3.96 -20.76 0.20
CA GLN A 69 -4.28 -21.32 -1.12
C GLN A 69 -3.26 -20.93 -2.21
N TYR A 70 -2.67 -19.75 -2.11
CA TYR A 70 -1.82 -19.20 -3.18
C TYR A 70 -0.42 -18.82 -2.72
N GLY A 71 -0.10 -18.92 -1.43
CA GLY A 71 1.15 -18.42 -0.87
C GLY A 71 1.30 -16.90 -0.98
N ALA A 72 0.17 -16.17 -1.12
CA ALA A 72 0.20 -14.72 -1.28
C ALA A 72 0.46 -14.01 0.05
N ASN A 73 1.26 -12.96 0.01
CA ASN A 73 1.60 -12.16 1.19
C ASN A 73 0.52 -11.13 1.51
N GLN A 74 -0.19 -10.67 0.48
CA GLN A 74 -1.20 -9.62 0.55
C GLN A 74 -2.36 -9.93 -0.40
N VAL A 75 -3.47 -9.22 -0.19
CA VAL A 75 -4.64 -9.24 -1.08
C VAL A 75 -4.84 -7.82 -1.60
N LEU A 76 -4.92 -7.66 -2.91
CA LEU A 76 -5.34 -6.43 -3.57
C LEU A 76 -6.85 -6.50 -3.80
N PHE A 77 -7.60 -5.68 -3.10
CA PHE A 77 -9.05 -5.63 -3.22
C PHE A 77 -9.46 -4.83 -4.46
N CYS A 78 -10.23 -5.47 -5.30
CA CYS A 78 -10.65 -4.93 -6.61
C CYS A 78 -12.16 -5.17 -6.82
N PRO A 79 -13.04 -4.64 -5.97
CA PRO A 79 -14.48 -4.92 -6.08
C PRO A 79 -14.99 -4.55 -7.47
N ASN A 80 -15.75 -5.48 -8.08
CA ASN A 80 -16.24 -5.34 -9.44
C ASN A 80 -15.16 -5.05 -10.51
N GLY A 81 -13.93 -5.47 -10.24
CA GLY A 81 -12.79 -5.25 -11.13
C GLY A 81 -12.14 -3.87 -11.03
N ASP A 82 -12.55 -3.00 -10.12
CA ASP A 82 -11.95 -1.69 -9.86
C ASP A 82 -10.77 -1.83 -8.90
N VAL A 83 -9.55 -1.56 -9.36
CA VAL A 83 -8.33 -1.71 -8.54
C VAL A 83 -8.28 -0.65 -7.44
N GLN A 84 -8.20 -1.08 -6.18
CA GLN A 84 -8.19 -0.18 -5.02
C GLN A 84 -6.86 -0.29 -4.24
N GLU A 85 -6.89 -0.89 -3.05
CA GLU A 85 -5.71 -1.04 -2.19
C GLU A 85 -5.63 -2.45 -1.57
N THR A 86 -4.52 -2.76 -0.93
CA THR A 86 -4.41 -4.02 -0.19
C THR A 86 -5.00 -3.91 1.22
N GLY A 87 -5.04 -5.02 1.93
CA GLY A 87 -5.48 -5.06 3.33
C GLY A 87 -4.75 -4.07 4.25
N ALA A 88 -3.49 -3.74 3.96
CA ALA A 88 -2.63 -2.94 4.84
C ALA A 88 -1.76 -1.89 4.15
N SER A 89 -1.79 -1.76 2.83
CA SER A 89 -0.93 -0.86 2.04
C SER A 89 -1.66 -0.29 0.85
N ASN A 90 -1.33 0.93 0.44
CA ASN A 90 -1.78 1.44 -0.85
C ASN A 90 -1.03 0.75 -1.99
N PHE A 91 -1.62 0.75 -3.17
CA PHE A 91 -1.12 0.10 -4.37
C PHE A 91 -0.86 1.12 -5.48
N ALA A 92 0.23 0.93 -6.23
CA ALA A 92 0.48 1.65 -7.46
C ALA A 92 1.09 0.73 -8.52
N LEU A 93 0.72 0.99 -9.77
CA LEU A 93 1.25 0.35 -10.97
C LEU A 93 2.25 1.28 -11.64
N ILE A 94 3.40 0.77 -12.06
CA ILE A 94 4.41 1.52 -12.82
C ILE A 94 4.46 0.94 -14.23
N ASN A 95 3.88 1.67 -15.18
CA ASN A 95 3.81 1.26 -16.57
C ASN A 95 4.63 2.22 -17.45
N GLY A 96 5.77 1.76 -17.94
CA GLY A 96 6.73 2.62 -18.63
C GLY A 96 7.20 3.77 -17.74
N ASN A 97 6.93 4.99 -18.16
CA ASN A 97 7.24 6.22 -17.41
C ASN A 97 6.04 6.81 -16.66
N GLU A 98 5.01 6.02 -16.41
CA GLU A 98 3.81 6.45 -15.70
C GLU A 98 3.62 5.63 -14.42
N ILE A 99 3.40 6.30 -13.29
CA ILE A 99 2.93 5.70 -12.05
C ILE A 99 1.44 5.98 -11.89
N ILE A 100 0.67 4.91 -11.77
CA ILE A 100 -0.79 4.94 -11.74
C ILE A 100 -1.27 4.45 -10.38
N THR A 101 -2.12 5.20 -9.74
CA THR A 101 -2.76 4.81 -8.48
C THR A 101 -4.20 5.31 -8.44
N LYS A 102 -5.03 4.71 -7.60
CA LYS A 102 -6.41 5.11 -7.39
C LYS A 102 -6.49 6.55 -6.84
N PRO A 103 -7.40 7.42 -7.33
CA PRO A 103 -7.68 8.70 -6.69
C PRO A 103 -8.20 8.51 -5.27
N LEU A 104 -7.89 9.45 -4.38
CA LEU A 104 -8.31 9.36 -2.99
C LEU A 104 -9.84 9.46 -2.85
N THR A 105 -10.44 8.45 -2.23
CA THR A 105 -11.88 8.37 -1.94
C THR A 105 -12.13 7.99 -0.48
N GLU A 106 -13.37 7.81 -0.08
CA GLU A 106 -13.75 7.31 1.26
C GLU A 106 -13.50 5.79 1.42
N GLU A 107 -13.15 5.08 0.35
CA GLU A 107 -13.09 3.62 0.32
C GLU A 107 -11.75 3.04 0.80
N PHE A 108 -10.69 3.87 0.89
CA PHE A 108 -9.37 3.42 1.31
C PHE A 108 -8.54 4.50 2.01
N LEU A 109 -7.43 4.07 2.61
CA LEU A 109 -6.61 4.94 3.44
C LEU A 109 -5.82 5.95 2.61
N HIS A 110 -5.90 7.23 2.99
CA HIS A 110 -5.05 8.29 2.43
C HIS A 110 -3.65 8.20 3.03
N GLY A 111 -2.80 7.35 2.44
CA GLY A 111 -1.48 7.04 2.96
C GLY A 111 -0.50 8.20 2.83
N VAL A 112 0.15 8.60 3.91
CA VAL A 112 1.23 9.60 3.89
C VAL A 112 2.40 9.11 3.03
N THR A 113 2.79 7.84 3.16
CA THR A 113 3.84 7.26 2.32
C THR A 113 3.45 7.23 0.85
N ARG A 114 2.16 6.99 0.52
CA ARG A 114 1.67 7.10 -0.86
C ARG A 114 1.91 8.52 -1.41
N ASP A 115 1.56 9.55 -0.67
CA ASP A 115 1.78 10.96 -1.07
C ASP A 115 3.28 11.23 -1.30
N SER A 116 4.13 10.78 -0.37
CA SER A 116 5.59 10.91 -0.51
C SER A 116 6.13 10.20 -1.76
N VAL A 117 5.65 8.98 -2.03
CA VAL A 117 6.02 8.20 -3.23
C VAL A 117 5.66 8.93 -4.51
N LEU A 118 4.46 9.50 -4.59
CA LEU A 118 4.02 10.21 -5.80
C LEU A 118 4.85 11.48 -6.06
N ARG A 119 5.22 12.22 -5.01
CA ARG A 119 6.10 13.40 -5.12
C ARG A 119 7.49 13.01 -5.60
N VAL A 120 8.11 12.02 -4.95
CA VAL A 120 9.44 11.54 -5.33
C VAL A 120 9.44 10.95 -6.74
N ALA A 121 8.39 10.21 -7.12
CA ALA A 121 8.26 9.69 -8.48
C ALA A 121 8.17 10.81 -9.52
N ALA A 122 7.44 11.89 -9.25
CA ALA A 122 7.40 13.05 -10.13
C ALA A 122 8.78 13.71 -10.31
N ASP A 123 9.56 13.84 -9.22
CA ASP A 123 10.93 14.37 -9.27
C ASP A 123 11.90 13.44 -10.00
N LEU A 124 11.65 12.13 -9.99
CA LEU A 124 12.38 11.15 -10.80
C LEU A 124 11.94 11.13 -12.27
N GLY A 125 11.01 12.00 -12.68
CA GLY A 125 10.55 12.16 -14.04
C GLY A 125 9.38 11.28 -14.44
N TYR A 126 8.75 10.57 -13.51
CA TYR A 126 7.53 9.81 -13.81
C TYR A 126 6.33 10.74 -13.97
N LYS A 127 5.47 10.44 -14.94
CA LYS A 127 4.12 10.99 -15.00
C LYS A 127 3.29 10.35 -13.89
N VAL A 128 2.78 11.15 -12.95
CA VAL A 128 1.88 10.70 -11.90
C VAL A 128 0.44 10.79 -12.38
N SER A 129 -0.28 9.67 -12.32
CA SER A 129 -1.69 9.56 -12.73
C SER A 129 -2.53 8.99 -11.59
N GLU A 130 -3.32 9.85 -10.98
CA GLU A 130 -4.33 9.45 -10.02
C GLU A 130 -5.65 9.22 -10.78
N ARG A 131 -5.92 7.99 -11.17
CA ARG A 131 -7.11 7.60 -11.95
C ARG A 131 -7.60 6.21 -11.60
N ASN A 132 -8.86 5.96 -11.91
CA ASN A 132 -9.39 4.61 -11.86
C ASN A 132 -8.75 3.73 -12.95
N PHE A 133 -8.54 2.47 -12.63
CA PHE A 133 -8.10 1.45 -13.57
C PHE A 133 -8.63 0.08 -13.15
N THR A 134 -8.73 -0.82 -14.10
CA THR A 134 -9.37 -2.12 -13.91
C THR A 134 -8.36 -3.26 -13.73
N VAL A 135 -8.84 -4.39 -13.22
CA VAL A 135 -8.07 -5.64 -13.17
C VAL A 135 -7.61 -6.08 -14.56
N ALA A 136 -8.43 -5.86 -15.58
CA ALA A 136 -8.05 -6.18 -16.96
C ALA A 136 -6.88 -5.32 -17.45
N GLU A 137 -6.90 -4.01 -17.14
CA GLU A 137 -5.78 -3.10 -17.42
C GLU A 137 -4.52 -3.49 -16.62
N LEU A 138 -4.69 -3.80 -15.33
CA LEU A 138 -3.60 -4.29 -14.47
C LEU A 138 -2.96 -5.55 -15.06
N GLN A 139 -3.75 -6.53 -15.46
CA GLN A 139 -3.26 -7.77 -16.04
C GLN A 139 -2.51 -7.52 -17.34
N ALA A 140 -3.11 -6.77 -18.26
CA ALA A 140 -2.47 -6.44 -19.53
C ALA A 140 -1.14 -5.70 -19.34
N ALA A 141 -1.08 -4.74 -18.42
CA ALA A 141 0.16 -4.03 -18.11
C ALA A 141 1.22 -4.96 -17.50
N ALA A 142 0.84 -5.83 -16.56
CA ALA A 142 1.73 -6.79 -15.93
C ALA A 142 2.35 -7.76 -16.95
N GLU A 143 1.55 -8.27 -17.88
CA GLU A 143 1.99 -9.13 -18.97
C GLU A 143 2.94 -8.41 -19.98
N ASN A 144 2.85 -7.07 -20.05
CA ASN A 144 3.68 -6.22 -20.91
C ASN A 144 4.84 -5.51 -20.17
N GLY A 145 5.27 -6.02 -19.03
CA GLY A 145 6.48 -5.59 -18.33
C GLY A 145 6.29 -4.37 -17.40
N ALA A 146 5.06 -4.08 -16.98
CA ALA A 146 4.82 -3.14 -15.89
C ALA A 146 5.33 -3.71 -14.56
N GLU A 147 5.67 -2.81 -13.64
CA GLU A 147 5.98 -3.11 -12.24
C GLU A 147 4.81 -2.69 -11.35
N ALA A 148 4.76 -3.24 -10.15
CA ALA A 148 3.79 -2.82 -9.14
C ALA A 148 4.49 -2.64 -7.80
N ILE A 149 3.98 -1.71 -6.99
CA ILE A 149 4.49 -1.41 -5.66
C ILE A 149 3.40 -1.31 -4.62
N LEU A 150 3.73 -1.69 -3.40
CA LEU A 150 2.97 -1.40 -2.19
C LEU A 150 3.62 -0.26 -1.43
N THR A 151 2.81 0.63 -0.87
CA THR A 151 3.31 1.76 -0.07
C THR A 151 2.66 1.80 1.30
N GLY A 152 3.44 2.05 2.34
CA GLY A 152 2.97 2.17 3.71
C GLY A 152 4.11 2.46 4.68
N THR A 153 3.80 2.93 5.88
CA THR A 153 4.82 3.35 6.86
C THR A 153 5.84 2.23 7.17
N ALA A 154 5.38 1.02 7.42
CA ALA A 154 6.26 -0.10 7.76
C ALA A 154 7.02 -0.68 6.55
N ALA A 155 6.35 -0.73 5.39
CA ALA A 155 6.92 -1.27 4.16
C ALA A 155 7.77 -0.24 3.40
N VAL A 156 7.57 1.05 3.66
CA VAL A 156 8.04 2.20 2.86
C VAL A 156 7.55 2.04 1.42
N VAL A 157 8.31 1.40 0.57
CA VAL A 157 7.93 0.91 -0.76
C VAL A 157 8.36 -0.54 -0.87
N SER A 158 7.44 -1.42 -1.22
CA SER A 158 7.72 -2.83 -1.46
C SER A 158 7.37 -3.19 -2.89
N PRO A 159 8.37 -3.48 -3.74
CA PRO A 159 8.12 -3.99 -5.07
C PRO A 159 7.38 -5.32 -5.03
N VAL A 160 6.42 -5.48 -5.92
CA VAL A 160 5.63 -6.71 -6.08
C VAL A 160 6.33 -7.62 -7.07
N THR A 161 6.39 -8.92 -6.77
CA THR A 161 7.06 -9.90 -7.65
C THR A 161 6.07 -10.68 -8.51
N SER A 162 4.85 -10.89 -8.01
CA SER A 162 3.80 -11.56 -8.79
C SER A 162 2.40 -11.21 -8.33
N LEU A 163 1.45 -11.36 -9.24
CA LEU A 163 0.03 -11.21 -9.02
C LEU A 163 -0.67 -12.54 -9.29
N VAL A 164 -1.62 -12.93 -8.46
CA VAL A 164 -2.53 -14.05 -8.76
C VAL A 164 -3.84 -13.46 -9.21
N ILE A 165 -4.16 -13.60 -10.49
CA ILE A 165 -5.36 -13.06 -11.14
C ILE A 165 -6.18 -14.23 -11.67
N ASN A 166 -7.44 -14.34 -11.24
CA ASN A 166 -8.32 -15.46 -11.62
C ASN A 166 -7.67 -16.84 -11.42
N GLY A 167 -6.95 -17.02 -10.30
CA GLY A 167 -6.25 -18.26 -9.96
C GLY A 167 -4.96 -18.53 -10.73
N LYS A 168 -4.55 -17.64 -11.63
CA LYS A 168 -3.29 -17.75 -12.41
C LYS A 168 -2.25 -16.76 -11.91
N GLU A 169 -1.01 -17.23 -11.73
CA GLU A 169 0.10 -16.36 -11.35
C GLU A 169 0.67 -15.64 -12.56
N VAL A 170 0.77 -14.33 -12.47
CA VAL A 170 1.45 -13.44 -13.42
C VAL A 170 2.69 -12.90 -12.72
N VAL A 171 3.88 -13.32 -13.19
CA VAL A 171 5.16 -12.87 -12.64
C VAL A 171 5.55 -11.54 -13.25
N LEU A 172 5.88 -10.56 -12.40
CA LEU A 172 6.39 -9.26 -12.83
C LEU A 172 7.89 -9.38 -13.10
N GLN A 173 8.29 -9.09 -14.34
CA GLN A 173 9.64 -9.37 -14.85
C GLN A 173 10.72 -8.44 -14.28
N SER A 174 10.32 -7.27 -13.78
CA SER A 174 11.23 -6.27 -13.19
C SER A 174 10.67 -5.72 -11.90
N GLN A 175 11.55 -5.26 -11.02
CA GLN A 175 11.28 -4.49 -9.81
C GLN A 175 12.24 -3.29 -9.70
N GLU A 176 12.93 -2.94 -10.76
CA GLU A 176 13.98 -1.92 -10.77
C GLU A 176 13.45 -0.53 -10.45
N ARG A 177 12.33 -0.15 -11.07
CA ARG A 177 11.70 1.16 -10.87
C ARG A 177 11.17 1.32 -9.46
N GLY A 178 10.47 0.30 -8.96
CA GLY A 178 9.98 0.25 -7.58
C GLY A 178 11.13 0.33 -6.57
N THR A 179 12.23 -0.37 -6.83
CA THR A 179 13.44 -0.33 -6.00
C THR A 179 14.12 1.03 -6.04
N ALA A 180 14.17 1.69 -7.19
CA ALA A 180 14.72 3.04 -7.33
C ALA A 180 13.91 4.08 -6.55
N ILE A 181 12.58 4.01 -6.62
CA ILE A 181 11.69 4.89 -5.84
C ILE A 181 11.87 4.63 -4.34
N ARG A 182 11.94 3.35 -3.91
CA ARG A 182 12.24 2.99 -2.53
C ARG A 182 13.54 3.62 -2.05
N LYS A 183 14.61 3.45 -2.84
CA LYS A 183 15.92 4.00 -2.50
C LYS A 183 15.86 5.52 -2.33
N ALA A 184 15.26 6.24 -3.26
CA ALA A 184 15.15 7.69 -3.19
C ALA A 184 14.45 8.18 -1.91
N ILE A 185 13.38 7.49 -1.48
CA ILE A 185 12.68 7.82 -0.23
C ILE A 185 13.52 7.46 1.00
N THR A 186 14.11 6.27 1.01
CA THR A 186 14.93 5.84 2.17
C THR A 186 16.19 6.67 2.32
N ASP A 187 16.82 7.11 1.24
CA ASP A 187 17.97 8.00 1.31
C ASP A 187 17.61 9.33 2.00
N ILE A 188 16.42 9.89 1.72
CA ILE A 188 15.93 11.07 2.45
C ILE A 188 15.70 10.74 3.92
N GLN A 189 14.98 9.65 4.22
CA GLN A 189 14.63 9.24 5.58
C GLN A 189 15.86 9.02 6.48
N TYR A 190 16.96 8.54 5.90
CA TYR A 190 18.23 8.31 6.61
C TYR A 190 19.22 9.49 6.52
N GLY A 191 18.82 10.61 5.90
CA GLY A 191 19.70 11.78 5.74
C GLY A 191 20.86 11.54 4.77
N LEU A 192 20.74 10.57 3.87
CA LEU A 192 21.74 10.27 2.83
C LEU A 192 21.52 11.09 1.56
N ALA A 193 20.37 11.72 1.43
CA ALA A 193 20.03 12.67 0.38
C ALA A 193 19.40 13.94 0.98
N GLU A 194 19.43 15.04 0.22
CA GLU A 194 18.82 16.30 0.62
C GLU A 194 17.31 16.15 0.85
N ASP A 195 16.84 16.62 2.01
CA ASP A 195 15.41 16.71 2.32
C ASP A 195 14.79 17.96 1.69
N ARG A 196 14.57 17.94 0.41
CA ARG A 196 13.94 19.05 -0.34
C ARG A 196 12.47 19.28 -0.02
N TYR A 197 11.86 18.38 0.77
CA TYR A 197 10.44 18.44 1.14
C TYR A 197 10.21 18.92 2.57
N GLY A 198 11.26 19.02 3.39
CA GLY A 198 11.16 19.37 4.81
C GLY A 198 10.47 18.30 5.64
N TRP A 199 10.71 17.03 5.33
CA TRP A 199 10.10 15.89 6.04
C TRP A 199 10.86 15.49 7.31
N LEU A 200 12.13 15.83 7.40
CA LEU A 200 12.95 15.48 8.56
C LEU A 200 12.81 16.54 9.64
N VAL A 201 12.51 16.09 10.83
CA VAL A 201 12.44 16.95 12.03
C VAL A 201 13.57 16.52 12.98
N PRO A 202 14.56 17.39 13.26
CA PRO A 202 15.62 17.07 14.20
C PRO A 202 15.05 16.85 15.60
N VAL A 203 15.50 15.79 16.26
CA VAL A 203 15.20 15.61 17.69
C VAL A 203 16.15 16.51 18.48
N PRO A 204 15.63 17.44 19.34
CA PRO A 204 16.49 18.29 20.13
C PRO A 204 17.38 17.45 21.07
N GLU A 205 18.63 17.81 21.16
CA GLU A 205 19.52 17.26 22.20
C GLU A 205 18.97 17.62 23.59
N ARG A 206 19.04 16.70 24.55
CA ARG A 206 18.61 16.93 25.92
C ARG A 206 19.69 17.62 26.73
#